data_989e99ae81a09fd0e8b64f21a6fc1238
#
_entry.id   989e99ae81a09fd0e8b64f21a6fc1238
#
_cell.length_a   1.000
_cell.length_b   1.000
_cell.length_c   1.000
_cell.angle_alpha   90.00
_cell.angle_beta   90.00
_cell.angle_gamma   90.00
#
_symmetry.space_group_name_H-M   'P 1'
#
loop_
_entity.id
_entity.type
_entity.pdbx_description
1 polymer ?
#
loop_
_entity_poly.entity_id
_entity_poly.type
_entity_poly.pdbx_seq_one_letter_code
_entity_poly.pdbx_strand_id
1 'polypeptide(L)'
;MYVSLRAAVELYANDPLLRAASLPLAAEFFPSGFRLIVKTNSRDVLAAAAECWSGYVREFQCEPVELHVIVRPEGALSPEPAYRCQCHLFSVIGDADNFAVADLDRLFSFAVISANTAADHTWLRWFFIEAVVYTLLAQRHAVPVHGACVARNGSGILLCGPSGAGKSTLAFACAREGWTFLSDDGTWLLPDSANREALGRPGEARFRSDAPRLFPELEGFAQSTRPNGKIGLAVRLSEFPAIRTASRCAIRGVAFLDRTSGVAGIEEMRISEALEGLLRDRPNYGSRVDARHERTIMRLVELPAYRLQYQSLEDGVKLVARLADGEI
;
A
#
# COMPACT_ATOMS: atom_id res chain seq x y z
N MET A 1 12.07 -24.75 -28.54
CA MET A 1 11.50 -24.52 -29.89
C MET A 1 11.26 -23.02 -30.02
N TYR A 2 12.14 -22.31 -30.76
CA TYR A 2 11.95 -20.87 -31.05
C TYR A 2 10.72 -20.73 -31.97
N VAL A 3 9.62 -20.26 -31.44
CA VAL A 3 8.53 -19.75 -32.27
C VAL A 3 9.13 -18.61 -33.07
N SER A 4 9.08 -18.66 -34.41
CA SER A 4 9.65 -17.62 -35.24
C SER A 4 9.02 -16.28 -34.86
N LEU A 5 9.82 -15.22 -34.85
CA LEU A 5 9.34 -13.86 -34.53
C LEU A 5 8.08 -13.47 -35.34
N ARG A 6 7.94 -13.98 -36.57
CA ARG A 6 6.76 -13.80 -37.40
C ARG A 6 5.49 -14.45 -36.84
N ALA A 7 5.57 -15.68 -36.37
CA ALA A 7 4.41 -16.35 -35.77
C ALA A 7 3.99 -15.72 -34.43
N ALA A 8 4.96 -15.25 -33.65
CA ALA A 8 4.68 -14.51 -32.42
C ALA A 8 3.98 -13.15 -32.72
N VAL A 9 4.42 -12.41 -33.75
CA VAL A 9 3.80 -11.15 -34.15
C VAL A 9 2.38 -11.35 -34.69
N GLU A 10 2.10 -12.41 -35.45
CA GLU A 10 0.74 -12.71 -35.92
C GLU A 10 -0.19 -13.16 -34.78
N LEU A 11 0.29 -13.92 -33.80
CA LEU A 11 -0.48 -14.36 -32.62
C LEU A 11 -0.92 -13.19 -31.74
N TYR A 12 -0.12 -12.13 -31.64
CA TYR A 12 -0.35 -11.01 -30.73
C TYR A 12 -0.77 -9.71 -31.41
N ALA A 13 -0.87 -9.69 -32.74
CA ALA A 13 -1.23 -8.49 -33.50
C ALA A 13 -2.60 -7.91 -33.07
N ASN A 14 -3.53 -8.77 -32.66
CA ASN A 14 -4.88 -8.38 -32.24
C ASN A 14 -5.06 -8.35 -30.70
N ASP A 15 -4.07 -8.85 -29.91
CA ASP A 15 -4.12 -8.90 -28.44
C ASP A 15 -2.72 -8.63 -27.84
N PRO A 16 -2.20 -7.41 -28.01
CA PRO A 16 -0.84 -7.05 -27.58
C PRO A 16 -0.65 -7.13 -26.06
N LEU A 17 -1.75 -7.13 -25.29
CA LEU A 17 -1.71 -7.22 -23.83
C LEU A 17 -2.01 -8.64 -23.33
N LEU A 18 -2.08 -9.65 -24.21
CA LEU A 18 -2.34 -11.05 -23.86
C LEU A 18 -3.62 -11.23 -23.01
N ARG A 19 -4.64 -10.44 -23.28
CA ARG A 19 -5.91 -10.42 -22.53
C ARG A 19 -6.71 -11.71 -22.76
N ALA A 20 -6.62 -12.26 -23.96
CA ALA A 20 -7.26 -13.52 -24.35
C ALA A 20 -6.41 -14.76 -24.07
N ALA A 21 -5.23 -14.63 -23.43
CA ALA A 21 -4.38 -15.75 -23.10
C ALA A 21 -5.13 -16.78 -22.25
N SER A 22 -5.04 -18.06 -22.64
CA SER A 22 -5.65 -19.15 -21.87
C SER A 22 -4.82 -19.46 -20.63
N LEU A 23 -5.37 -19.09 -19.46
CA LEU A 23 -4.74 -19.33 -18.15
C LEU A 23 -5.65 -20.24 -17.33
N PRO A 24 -5.17 -21.46 -16.96
CA PRO A 24 -6.03 -22.50 -16.41
C PRO A 24 -6.44 -22.27 -14.95
N LEU A 25 -5.74 -21.39 -14.23
CA LEU A 25 -6.00 -21.10 -12.82
C LEU A 25 -6.55 -19.68 -12.68
N ALA A 26 -7.59 -19.51 -11.87
CA ALA A 26 -8.14 -18.21 -11.55
C ALA A 26 -8.57 -18.16 -10.08
N ALA A 27 -8.42 -16.99 -9.47
CA ALA A 27 -8.94 -16.69 -8.13
C ALA A 27 -9.35 -15.22 -8.01
N GLU A 28 -10.27 -14.96 -7.08
CA GLU A 28 -10.70 -13.61 -6.71
C GLU A 28 -10.08 -13.22 -5.37
N PHE A 29 -9.63 -11.97 -5.29
CA PHE A 29 -9.13 -11.33 -4.09
C PHE A 29 -9.74 -9.94 -3.94
N PHE A 30 -9.56 -9.34 -2.77
CA PHE A 30 -10.20 -8.06 -2.46
C PHE A 30 -9.23 -7.05 -1.84
N PRO A 31 -8.13 -6.66 -2.55
CA PRO A 31 -7.19 -5.66 -2.03
C PRO A 31 -7.93 -4.39 -1.63
N SER A 32 -7.83 -4.02 -0.34
CA SER A 32 -8.55 -2.89 0.25
C SER A 32 -10.06 -2.88 -0.01
N GLY A 33 -10.69 -4.05 -0.17
CA GLY A 33 -12.13 -4.21 -0.45
C GLY A 33 -12.55 -4.15 -1.91
N PHE A 34 -11.64 -3.87 -2.84
CA PHE A 34 -11.89 -3.83 -4.29
C PHE A 34 -11.71 -5.19 -4.94
N ARG A 35 -12.57 -5.51 -5.91
CA ARG A 35 -12.51 -6.80 -6.60
C ARG A 35 -11.30 -6.88 -7.53
N LEU A 36 -10.48 -7.92 -7.33
CA LEU A 36 -9.36 -8.30 -8.18
C LEU A 36 -9.56 -9.72 -8.69
N ILE A 37 -9.38 -9.92 -10.00
CA ILE A 37 -9.35 -11.23 -10.63
C ILE A 37 -7.91 -11.52 -11.04
N VAL A 38 -7.33 -12.58 -10.48
CA VAL A 38 -6.00 -13.08 -10.87
C VAL A 38 -6.17 -14.34 -11.71
N LYS A 39 -5.57 -14.35 -12.91
CA LYS A 39 -5.49 -15.52 -13.78
C LYS A 39 -4.04 -15.88 -14.04
N THR A 40 -3.72 -17.17 -14.01
CA THR A 40 -2.33 -17.62 -14.13
C THR A 40 -2.23 -19.10 -14.54
N ASN A 41 -1.05 -19.54 -14.90
CA ASN A 41 -0.67 -20.94 -15.09
C ASN A 41 0.17 -21.50 -13.92
N SER A 42 0.34 -20.72 -12.81
CA SER A 42 1.16 -21.15 -11.66
C SER A 42 0.39 -21.06 -10.34
N ARG A 43 0.54 -22.11 -9.50
CA ARG A 43 0.00 -22.11 -8.15
C ARG A 43 0.74 -21.15 -7.21
N ASP A 44 2.04 -20.92 -7.42
CA ASP A 44 2.85 -20.02 -6.61
C ASP A 44 2.31 -18.58 -6.72
N VAL A 45 1.87 -18.16 -7.92
CA VAL A 45 1.25 -16.86 -8.12
C VAL A 45 -0.04 -16.71 -7.31
N LEU A 46 -0.91 -17.73 -7.30
CA LEU A 46 -2.12 -17.68 -6.48
C LEU A 46 -1.82 -17.72 -4.99
N ALA A 47 -0.81 -18.48 -4.57
CA ALA A 47 -0.37 -18.53 -3.18
C ALA A 47 0.20 -17.14 -2.74
N ALA A 48 1.05 -16.54 -3.54
CA ALA A 48 1.59 -15.20 -3.28
C ALA A 48 0.48 -14.14 -3.21
N ALA A 49 -0.52 -14.19 -4.10
CA ALA A 49 -1.68 -13.30 -4.05
C ALA A 49 -2.53 -13.54 -2.78
N ALA A 50 -2.70 -14.78 -2.36
CA ALA A 50 -3.40 -15.12 -1.12
C ALA A 50 -2.66 -14.60 0.12
N GLU A 51 -1.33 -14.67 0.15
CA GLU A 51 -0.52 -14.06 1.21
C GLU A 51 -0.73 -12.55 1.32
N CYS A 52 -0.99 -11.87 0.18
CA CYS A 52 -1.30 -10.44 0.18
C CYS A 52 -2.72 -10.16 0.72
N TRP A 53 -3.72 -10.94 0.31
CA TRP A 53 -5.11 -10.47 0.36
C TRP A 53 -6.15 -11.47 0.89
N SER A 54 -5.79 -12.66 1.38
CA SER A 54 -6.75 -13.64 1.91
C SER A 54 -7.56 -13.14 3.10
N GLY A 55 -7.07 -12.15 3.83
CA GLY A 55 -7.77 -11.54 4.98
C GLY A 55 -8.75 -10.43 4.62
N TYR A 56 -8.90 -10.08 3.33
CA TYR A 56 -9.80 -9.01 2.89
C TYR A 56 -11.09 -9.58 2.31
N VAL A 57 -12.18 -8.85 2.53
CA VAL A 57 -13.49 -9.16 1.98
C VAL A 57 -13.93 -8.08 0.99
N ARG A 58 -14.89 -8.40 0.14
CA ARG A 58 -15.46 -7.43 -0.81
C ARG A 58 -16.24 -6.36 -0.07
N GLU A 59 -15.86 -5.10 -0.25
CA GLU A 59 -16.56 -3.94 0.32
C GLU A 59 -17.18 -3.05 -0.77
N PHE A 60 -16.63 -3.05 -1.98
CA PHE A 60 -17.06 -2.16 -3.05
C PHE A 60 -17.64 -2.90 -4.25
N GLN A 61 -18.73 -2.33 -4.80
CA GLN A 61 -19.34 -2.76 -6.05
C GLN A 61 -18.77 -1.90 -7.17
N CYS A 62 -17.73 -2.39 -7.85
CA CYS A 62 -17.05 -1.69 -8.92
C CYS A 62 -16.56 -2.69 -9.99
N GLU A 63 -16.14 -2.15 -11.14
CA GLU A 63 -15.43 -2.93 -12.16
C GLU A 63 -14.19 -3.59 -11.55
N PRO A 64 -13.96 -4.89 -11.80
CA PRO A 64 -12.79 -5.57 -11.24
C PRO A 64 -11.49 -5.07 -11.85
N VAL A 65 -10.43 -5.10 -11.07
CA VAL A 65 -9.06 -5.08 -11.58
C VAL A 65 -8.72 -6.50 -12.05
N GLU A 66 -8.09 -6.63 -13.21
CA GLU A 66 -7.63 -7.93 -13.72
C GLU A 66 -6.11 -7.99 -13.80
N LEU A 67 -5.52 -9.04 -13.26
CA LEU A 67 -4.10 -9.37 -13.33
C LEU A 67 -3.92 -10.76 -13.94
N HIS A 68 -3.32 -10.85 -15.11
CA HIS A 68 -2.90 -12.08 -15.74
C HIS A 68 -1.41 -12.30 -15.54
N VAL A 69 -0.99 -13.44 -15.01
CA VAL A 69 0.44 -13.76 -14.79
C VAL A 69 0.79 -15.05 -15.51
N ILE A 70 1.70 -14.95 -16.46
CA ILE A 70 2.22 -16.05 -17.25
C ILE A 70 3.60 -16.41 -16.67
N VAL A 71 3.71 -17.59 -16.09
CA VAL A 71 4.97 -18.13 -15.58
C VAL A 71 5.62 -19.01 -16.64
N ARG A 72 6.83 -18.66 -17.03
CA ARG A 72 7.69 -19.45 -17.92
C ARG A 72 8.52 -20.45 -17.09
N PRO A 73 8.71 -21.69 -17.57
CA PRO A 73 9.42 -22.73 -16.80
C PRO A 73 10.91 -22.43 -16.62
N GLU A 74 11.48 -21.60 -17.49
CA GLU A 74 12.90 -21.23 -17.51
C GLU A 74 13.08 -19.76 -17.15
N GLY A 75 14.32 -19.36 -16.88
CA GLY A 75 14.73 -17.99 -16.58
C GLY A 75 15.25 -17.80 -15.16
N ALA A 76 16.03 -16.73 -14.97
CA ALA A 76 16.58 -16.35 -13.67
C ALA A 76 15.54 -15.63 -12.82
N LEU A 77 15.83 -15.47 -11.54
CA LEU A 77 15.14 -14.53 -10.67
C LEU A 77 15.25 -13.12 -11.29
N SER A 78 14.15 -12.38 -11.33
CA SER A 78 14.13 -11.00 -11.81
C SER A 78 15.16 -10.15 -11.05
N PRO A 79 15.97 -9.34 -11.74
CA PRO A 79 16.67 -8.24 -11.08
C PRO A 79 15.65 -7.22 -10.54
N GLU A 80 16.15 -6.22 -9.75
CA GLU A 80 15.30 -5.12 -9.31
C GLU A 80 14.71 -4.38 -10.51
N PRO A 81 13.36 -4.33 -10.64
CA PRO A 81 12.74 -3.78 -11.84
C PRO A 81 12.77 -2.26 -11.90
N ALA A 82 12.88 -1.75 -13.12
CA ALA A 82 12.58 -0.35 -13.43
C ALA A 82 11.07 -0.17 -13.65
N TYR A 83 10.56 1.00 -13.25
CA TYR A 83 9.17 1.39 -13.49
C TYR A 83 9.10 2.47 -14.57
N ARG A 84 8.16 2.32 -15.50
CA ARG A 84 7.90 3.32 -16.55
C ARG A 84 6.40 3.57 -16.66
N CYS A 85 6.04 4.83 -16.79
CA CYS A 85 4.67 5.24 -17.11
C CYS A 85 4.70 6.02 -18.42
N GLN A 86 3.93 5.58 -19.42
CA GLN A 86 3.80 6.26 -20.70
C GLN A 86 2.34 6.28 -21.11
N CYS A 87 1.74 7.45 -21.15
CA CYS A 87 0.30 7.64 -21.40
C CYS A 87 -0.53 6.80 -20.40
N HIS A 88 -1.28 5.81 -20.92
CA HIS A 88 -2.11 4.91 -20.14
C HIS A 88 -1.43 3.58 -19.80
N LEU A 89 -0.16 3.42 -20.13
CA LEU A 89 0.59 2.19 -19.86
C LEU A 89 1.56 2.41 -18.70
N PHE A 90 1.50 1.50 -17.74
CA PHE A 90 2.49 1.37 -16.67
C PHE A 90 3.25 0.05 -16.86
N SER A 91 4.56 0.09 -16.76
CA SER A 91 5.41 -1.08 -16.99
C SER A 91 6.35 -1.29 -15.80
N VAL A 92 6.50 -2.56 -15.43
CA VAL A 92 7.51 -3.07 -14.49
C VAL A 92 8.48 -3.91 -15.32
N ILE A 93 9.75 -3.54 -15.37
CA ILE A 93 10.72 -4.13 -16.29
C ILE A 93 11.92 -4.61 -15.48
N GLY A 94 11.99 -5.90 -15.22
CA GLY A 94 13.18 -6.56 -14.67
C GLY A 94 14.17 -6.88 -15.79
N ASP A 95 13.76 -7.77 -16.69
CA ASP A 95 14.52 -8.18 -17.88
C ASP A 95 13.55 -8.68 -18.97
N ALA A 96 14.06 -9.38 -19.98
CA ALA A 96 13.25 -9.90 -21.08
C ALA A 96 12.29 -11.04 -20.67
N ASP A 97 12.56 -11.71 -19.57
CA ASP A 97 11.77 -12.84 -19.05
C ASP A 97 10.91 -12.47 -17.84
N ASN A 98 11.13 -11.29 -17.26
CA ASN A 98 10.44 -10.80 -16.07
C ASN A 98 9.97 -9.36 -16.26
N PHE A 99 8.75 -9.18 -16.70
CA PHE A 99 8.14 -7.87 -16.88
C PHE A 99 6.62 -7.90 -16.68
N ALA A 100 6.03 -6.75 -16.41
CA ALA A 100 4.60 -6.57 -16.42
C ALA A 100 4.22 -5.28 -17.16
N VAL A 101 3.02 -5.29 -17.75
CA VAL A 101 2.41 -4.11 -18.36
C VAL A 101 0.97 -4.00 -17.90
N ALA A 102 0.59 -2.81 -17.47
CA ALA A 102 -0.77 -2.49 -17.07
C ALA A 102 -1.38 -1.42 -17.98
N ASP A 103 -2.59 -1.68 -18.46
CA ASP A 103 -3.47 -0.70 -19.09
C ASP A 103 -4.28 0.00 -18.01
N LEU A 104 -3.88 1.21 -17.68
CA LEU A 104 -4.45 2.01 -16.61
C LEU A 104 -5.89 2.45 -16.91
N ASP A 105 -6.28 2.52 -18.18
CA ASP A 105 -7.64 2.87 -18.58
C ASP A 105 -8.63 1.72 -18.44
N ARG A 106 -8.14 0.49 -18.63
CA ARG A 106 -8.96 -0.71 -18.60
C ARG A 106 -8.87 -1.49 -17.31
N LEU A 107 -8.09 -1.02 -16.34
CA LEU A 107 -7.82 -1.72 -15.07
C LEU A 107 -7.34 -3.17 -15.27
N PHE A 108 -6.57 -3.37 -16.32
CA PHE A 108 -6.07 -4.66 -16.76
C PHE A 108 -4.55 -4.66 -16.79
N SER A 109 -3.96 -5.78 -16.39
CA SER A 109 -2.52 -5.98 -16.50
C SER A 109 -2.17 -7.41 -16.84
N PHE A 110 -1.03 -7.59 -17.47
CA PHE A 110 -0.40 -8.89 -17.60
C PHE A 110 1.07 -8.81 -17.14
N ALA A 111 1.57 -9.92 -16.64
CA ALA A 111 2.97 -10.12 -16.31
C ALA A 111 3.46 -11.41 -16.97
N VAL A 112 4.69 -11.38 -17.44
CA VAL A 112 5.46 -12.57 -17.83
C VAL A 112 6.62 -12.65 -16.86
N ILE A 113 6.78 -13.77 -16.18
CA ILE A 113 7.83 -13.99 -15.19
C ILE A 113 8.42 -15.39 -15.30
N SER A 114 9.65 -15.56 -14.84
CA SER A 114 10.30 -16.86 -14.74
C SER A 114 9.75 -17.69 -13.57
N ALA A 115 9.92 -19.00 -13.61
CA ALA A 115 9.59 -19.88 -12.48
C ALA A 115 10.36 -19.50 -11.20
N ASN A 116 11.61 -19.06 -11.33
CA ASN A 116 12.41 -18.61 -10.19
C ASN A 116 11.86 -17.34 -9.54
N THR A 117 11.35 -16.38 -10.34
CA THR A 117 10.68 -15.19 -9.84
C THR A 117 9.34 -15.55 -9.19
N ALA A 118 8.60 -16.51 -9.76
CA ALA A 118 7.34 -16.96 -9.18
C ALA A 118 7.54 -17.69 -7.84
N ALA A 119 8.64 -18.41 -7.65
CA ALA A 119 8.97 -19.13 -6.42
C ALA A 119 9.43 -18.20 -5.27
N ASP A 120 10.01 -17.03 -5.58
CA ASP A 120 10.31 -16.01 -4.56
C ASP A 120 9.06 -15.14 -4.33
N HIS A 121 8.18 -15.60 -3.42
CA HIS A 121 6.94 -14.89 -3.11
C HIS A 121 7.16 -13.46 -2.63
N THR A 122 8.26 -13.17 -1.91
CA THR A 122 8.55 -11.81 -1.43
C THR A 122 8.84 -10.88 -2.60
N TRP A 123 9.67 -11.32 -3.54
CA TRP A 123 10.02 -10.59 -4.75
C TRP A 123 8.82 -10.42 -5.69
N LEU A 124 8.12 -11.53 -5.95
CA LEU A 124 6.92 -11.56 -6.78
C LEU A 124 5.84 -10.60 -6.27
N ARG A 125 5.51 -10.66 -4.97
CA ARG A 125 4.51 -9.80 -4.34
C ARG A 125 4.88 -8.33 -4.46
N TRP A 126 6.12 -8.00 -4.08
CA TRP A 126 6.58 -6.62 -4.03
C TRP A 126 6.56 -5.95 -5.40
N PHE A 127 7.16 -6.57 -6.40
CA PHE A 127 7.41 -5.92 -7.68
C PHE A 127 6.35 -6.18 -8.75
N PHE A 128 5.77 -7.38 -8.79
CA PHE A 128 4.90 -7.78 -9.90
C PHE A 128 3.41 -7.87 -9.54
N ILE A 129 3.07 -8.15 -8.29
CA ILE A 129 1.68 -8.26 -7.84
C ILE A 129 1.22 -6.96 -7.20
N GLU A 130 1.79 -6.59 -6.04
CA GLU A 130 1.33 -5.41 -5.29
C GLU A 130 1.56 -4.11 -6.05
N ALA A 131 2.76 -3.92 -6.63
CA ALA A 131 3.08 -2.70 -7.38
C ALA A 131 2.09 -2.46 -8.53
N VAL A 132 1.74 -3.52 -9.28
CA VAL A 132 0.83 -3.42 -10.42
C VAL A 132 -0.61 -3.18 -9.95
N VAL A 133 -1.11 -4.00 -9.02
CA VAL A 133 -2.49 -3.94 -8.55
C VAL A 133 -2.78 -2.59 -7.87
N TYR A 134 -1.90 -2.14 -6.97
CA TYR A 134 -2.12 -0.86 -6.31
C TYR A 134 -1.97 0.35 -7.25
N THR A 135 -1.15 0.25 -8.30
CA THR A 135 -1.11 1.28 -9.34
C THR A 135 -2.43 1.34 -10.10
N LEU A 136 -3.02 0.19 -10.46
CA LEU A 136 -4.33 0.15 -11.09
C LEU A 136 -5.45 0.69 -10.18
N LEU A 137 -5.46 0.33 -8.91
CA LEU A 137 -6.41 0.87 -7.94
C LEU A 137 -6.28 2.39 -7.79
N ALA A 138 -5.05 2.92 -7.81
CA ALA A 138 -4.79 4.37 -7.74
C ALA A 138 -5.37 5.14 -8.94
N GLN A 139 -5.56 4.49 -10.08
CA GLN A 139 -6.11 5.15 -11.27
C GLN A 139 -7.58 5.54 -11.11
N ARG A 140 -8.40 4.74 -10.38
CA ARG A 140 -9.85 4.96 -10.32
C ARG A 140 -10.46 4.92 -8.93
N HIS A 141 -9.90 4.13 -8.02
CA HIS A 141 -10.65 3.72 -6.83
C HIS A 141 -10.15 4.35 -5.54
N ALA A 142 -8.85 4.60 -5.41
CA ALA A 142 -8.29 5.09 -4.15
C ALA A 142 -7.11 6.03 -4.37
N VAL A 143 -6.84 6.92 -3.43
CA VAL A 143 -5.74 7.87 -3.47
C VAL A 143 -4.75 7.52 -2.38
N PRO A 144 -3.52 7.10 -2.72
CA PRO A 144 -2.53 6.75 -1.72
C PRO A 144 -1.98 7.98 -1.01
N VAL A 145 -1.81 7.85 0.30
CA VAL A 145 -1.11 8.80 1.16
C VAL A 145 -0.07 8.06 1.98
N HIS A 146 1.16 8.58 2.00
CA HIS A 146 2.22 8.03 2.84
C HIS A 146 2.00 8.45 4.30
N GLY A 147 1.30 7.61 5.04
CA GLY A 147 0.94 7.85 6.43
C GLY A 147 0.43 6.59 7.11
N ALA A 148 0.55 6.55 8.43
CA ALA A 148 -0.12 5.55 9.25
C ALA A 148 -1.51 6.06 9.65
N CYS A 149 -2.43 5.17 9.93
CA CYS A 149 -3.76 5.54 10.38
C CYS A 149 -4.18 4.70 11.58
N VAL A 150 -4.68 5.39 12.60
CA VAL A 150 -5.27 4.81 13.80
C VAL A 150 -6.62 5.46 14.07
N ALA A 151 -7.54 4.73 14.71
CA ALA A 151 -8.86 5.26 15.02
C ALA A 151 -9.25 5.00 16.47
N ARG A 152 -9.98 5.94 17.05
CA ARG A 152 -10.60 5.83 18.38
C ARG A 152 -12.04 6.31 18.29
N ASN A 153 -12.97 5.51 18.82
CA ASN A 153 -14.40 5.84 18.81
C ASN A 153 -14.96 6.21 17.43
N GLY A 154 -14.45 5.55 16.35
CA GLY A 154 -14.85 5.84 14.96
C GLY A 154 -14.16 7.05 14.33
N SER A 155 -13.31 7.78 15.06
CA SER A 155 -12.55 8.94 14.59
C SER A 155 -11.13 8.53 14.21
N GLY A 156 -10.80 8.60 12.93
CA GLY A 156 -9.47 8.30 12.40
C GLY A 156 -8.52 9.48 12.45
N ILE A 157 -7.30 9.26 12.89
CA ILE A 157 -6.19 10.21 12.82
C ILE A 157 -5.14 9.67 11.85
N LEU A 158 -4.83 10.48 10.83
CA LEU A 158 -3.77 10.18 9.89
C LEU A 158 -2.45 10.73 10.41
N LEU A 159 -1.48 9.84 10.63
CA LEU A 159 -0.14 10.15 11.13
C LEU A 159 0.82 10.31 9.96
N CYS A 160 1.30 11.51 9.72
CA CYS A 160 2.16 11.88 8.60
C CYS A 160 3.57 12.27 9.08
N GLY A 161 4.51 12.33 8.15
CA GLY A 161 5.88 12.76 8.40
C GLY A 161 6.89 11.98 7.56
N PRO A 162 8.15 12.43 7.50
CA PRO A 162 9.18 11.79 6.69
C PRO A 162 9.47 10.36 7.12
N SER A 163 10.20 9.63 6.28
CA SER A 163 10.67 8.28 6.66
C SER A 163 11.50 8.37 7.94
N GLY A 164 11.12 7.57 8.94
CA GLY A 164 11.78 7.58 10.25
C GLY A 164 11.19 8.54 11.29
N ALA A 165 10.14 9.30 10.96
CA ALA A 165 9.45 10.15 11.95
C ALA A 165 8.75 9.38 13.08
N GLY A 166 8.62 8.05 12.95
CA GLY A 166 7.99 7.22 13.99
C GLY A 166 6.53 6.89 13.74
N LYS A 167 6.00 7.07 12.52
CA LYS A 167 4.59 6.79 12.17
C LYS A 167 4.14 5.39 12.59
N SER A 168 4.81 4.33 12.10
CA SER A 168 4.49 2.94 12.45
C SER A 168 4.61 2.67 13.95
N THR A 169 5.64 3.25 14.58
CA THR A 169 5.89 3.11 16.02
C THR A 169 4.76 3.73 16.84
N LEU A 170 4.34 4.96 16.50
CA LEU A 170 3.25 5.63 17.21
C LEU A 170 1.90 4.96 16.95
N ALA A 171 1.66 4.52 15.71
CA ALA A 171 0.43 3.79 15.37
C ALA A 171 0.29 2.50 16.19
N PHE A 172 1.38 1.75 16.32
CA PHE A 172 1.40 0.53 17.13
C PHE A 172 1.26 0.84 18.64
N ALA A 173 1.90 1.89 19.14
CA ALA A 173 1.73 2.34 20.52
C ALA A 173 0.26 2.69 20.82
N CYS A 174 -0.42 3.45 19.94
CA CYS A 174 -1.84 3.72 20.05
C CYS A 174 -2.67 2.42 20.05
N ALA A 175 -2.34 1.47 19.17
CA ALA A 175 -3.05 0.19 19.09
C ALA A 175 -2.93 -0.62 20.41
N ARG A 176 -1.78 -0.61 21.06
CA ARG A 176 -1.56 -1.22 22.38
C ARG A 176 -2.42 -0.57 23.46
N GLU A 177 -2.68 0.72 23.37
CA GLU A 177 -3.59 1.47 24.26
C GLU A 177 -5.08 1.32 23.85
N GLY A 178 -5.40 0.28 23.05
CA GLY A 178 -6.75 -0.08 22.69
C GLY A 178 -7.37 0.71 21.54
N TRP A 179 -6.58 1.45 20.76
CA TRP A 179 -7.03 2.05 19.53
C TRP A 179 -7.21 1.00 18.43
N THR A 180 -7.95 1.34 17.41
CA THR A 180 -8.07 0.52 16.21
C THR A 180 -6.94 0.87 15.25
N PHE A 181 -6.14 -0.12 14.86
CA PHE A 181 -5.07 0.02 13.88
C PHE A 181 -5.64 -0.17 12.46
N LEU A 182 -5.32 0.75 11.56
CA LEU A 182 -5.71 0.65 10.15
C LEU A 182 -4.50 0.39 9.24
N SER A 183 -3.41 1.16 9.44
CA SER A 183 -2.21 1.05 8.60
C SER A 183 -1.00 1.66 9.31
N ASP A 184 0.20 1.25 8.89
CA ASP A 184 1.47 1.76 9.43
C ASP A 184 2.26 2.65 8.46
N ASP A 185 2.07 2.50 7.16
CA ASP A 185 2.90 3.18 6.14
C ASP A 185 2.09 3.72 4.95
N GLY A 186 1.13 2.95 4.46
CA GLY A 186 0.29 3.30 3.33
C GLY A 186 -1.19 3.34 3.71
N THR A 187 -1.77 4.52 3.69
CA THR A 187 -3.20 4.75 3.84
C THR A 187 -3.79 5.15 2.50
N TRP A 188 -4.97 4.65 2.18
CA TRP A 188 -5.65 4.97 0.94
C TRP A 188 -6.90 5.78 1.23
N LEU A 189 -7.09 6.90 0.55
CA LEU A 189 -8.30 7.72 0.69
C LEU A 189 -9.30 7.33 -0.39
N LEU A 190 -10.57 7.25 -0.02
CA LEU A 190 -11.65 7.10 -0.99
C LEU A 190 -11.92 8.46 -1.62
N PRO A 191 -11.75 8.61 -2.96
CA PRO A 191 -12.19 9.82 -3.66
C PRO A 191 -13.68 10.02 -3.45
N ASP A 192 -14.11 11.27 -3.36
CA ASP A 192 -15.52 11.67 -3.28
C ASP A 192 -16.31 11.15 -2.06
N SER A 193 -15.67 10.48 -1.11
CA SER A 193 -16.30 10.11 0.16
C SER A 193 -16.67 11.37 0.96
N ALA A 194 -17.96 11.51 1.30
CA ALA A 194 -18.42 12.63 2.12
C ALA A 194 -17.76 12.68 3.50
N ASN A 195 -17.41 11.50 4.03
CA ASN A 195 -16.80 11.32 5.35
C ASN A 195 -15.27 11.28 5.32
N ARG A 196 -14.63 11.54 4.17
CA ARG A 196 -13.17 11.44 4.00
C ARG A 196 -12.64 10.11 4.50
N GLU A 197 -13.24 9.02 3.98
CA GLU A 197 -12.88 7.68 4.42
C GLU A 197 -11.48 7.29 3.97
N ALA A 198 -10.75 6.71 4.91
CA ALA A 198 -9.48 6.05 4.68
C ALA A 198 -9.63 4.54 4.69
N LEU A 199 -8.91 3.89 3.81
CA LEU A 199 -8.73 2.45 3.76
C LEU A 199 -7.34 2.10 4.28
N GLY A 200 -7.26 1.11 5.12
CA GLY A 200 -6.03 0.61 5.71
C GLY A 200 -5.58 -0.74 5.14
N ARG A 201 -4.40 -1.14 5.57
CA ARG A 201 -3.85 -2.48 5.36
C ARG A 201 -3.50 -3.09 6.73
N PRO A 202 -4.51 -3.51 7.50
CA PRO A 202 -4.34 -3.87 8.90
C PRO A 202 -3.70 -5.26 9.13
N GLY A 203 -3.29 -5.95 8.09
CA GLY A 203 -2.75 -7.31 8.21
C GLY A 203 -1.34 -7.38 8.78
N GLU A 204 -0.53 -6.35 8.53
CA GLU A 204 0.90 -6.34 8.86
C GLU A 204 1.34 -4.96 9.34
N ALA A 205 2.20 -4.92 10.35
CA ALA A 205 2.92 -3.73 10.76
C ALA A 205 4.43 -3.91 10.55
N ARG A 206 5.11 -2.85 10.11
CA ARG A 206 6.52 -2.87 9.74
C ARG A 206 7.34 -1.94 10.61
N PHE A 207 8.41 -2.48 11.18
CA PHE A 207 9.26 -1.77 12.11
C PHE A 207 10.72 -1.78 11.67
N ARG A 208 11.49 -0.86 12.22
CA ARG A 208 12.95 -0.93 12.17
C ARG A 208 13.46 -2.01 13.13
N SER A 209 14.71 -2.43 12.95
CA SER A 209 15.34 -3.48 13.77
C SER A 209 15.47 -3.15 15.26
N ASP A 210 15.38 -1.88 15.63
CA ASP A 210 15.47 -1.41 17.02
C ASP A 210 14.12 -1.35 17.75
N ALA A 211 13.01 -1.66 17.06
CA ALA A 211 11.68 -1.63 17.65
C ALA A 211 11.47 -2.50 18.90
N PRO A 212 12.14 -3.67 19.07
CA PRO A 212 12.05 -4.44 20.31
C PRO A 212 12.47 -3.67 21.57
N ARG A 213 13.32 -2.66 21.43
CA ARG A 213 13.68 -1.77 22.56
C ARG A 213 12.49 -0.96 23.09
N LEU A 214 11.50 -0.69 22.23
CA LEU A 214 10.27 0.05 22.57
C LEU A 214 9.10 -0.88 22.86
N PHE A 215 9.10 -2.06 22.23
CA PHE A 215 8.07 -3.06 22.28
C PHE A 215 8.69 -4.43 22.53
N PRO A 216 8.91 -4.83 23.80
CA PRO A 216 9.55 -6.10 24.12
C PRO A 216 8.85 -7.33 23.54
N GLU A 217 7.53 -7.25 23.29
CA GLU A 217 6.77 -8.30 22.63
C GLU A 217 7.17 -8.56 21.16
N LEU A 218 7.97 -7.68 20.57
CA LEU A 218 8.57 -7.89 19.25
C LEU A 218 9.91 -8.63 19.32
N GLU A 219 10.41 -8.96 20.50
CA GLU A 219 11.58 -9.83 20.64
C GLU A 219 11.30 -11.22 20.07
N GLY A 220 12.25 -11.76 19.33
CA GLY A 220 12.12 -13.07 18.70
C GLY A 220 11.52 -13.05 17.28
N PHE A 221 10.92 -11.94 16.83
CA PHE A 221 10.53 -11.82 15.43
C PHE A 221 11.76 -11.73 14.53
N ALA A 222 11.74 -12.49 13.42
CA ALA A 222 12.83 -12.52 12.48
C ALA A 222 12.99 -11.17 11.74
N GLN A 223 14.21 -10.68 11.70
CA GLN A 223 14.54 -9.56 10.83
C GLN A 223 14.68 -10.06 9.39
N SER A 224 14.19 -9.29 8.45
CA SER A 224 14.33 -9.54 7.03
C SER A 224 14.77 -8.30 6.27
N THR A 225 15.51 -8.52 5.19
CA THR A 225 15.81 -7.46 4.23
C THR A 225 14.69 -7.41 3.22
N ARG A 226 14.03 -6.27 3.10
CA ARG A 226 12.99 -6.03 2.11
C ARG A 226 13.60 -5.89 0.71
N PRO A 227 12.84 -6.09 -0.36
CA PRO A 227 13.34 -5.88 -1.73
C PRO A 227 13.95 -4.48 -1.98
N ASN A 228 13.52 -3.45 -1.23
CA ASN A 228 14.10 -2.10 -1.30
C ASN A 228 15.35 -1.91 -0.41
N GLY A 229 15.98 -2.98 0.05
CA GLY A 229 17.20 -2.97 0.85
C GLY A 229 17.03 -2.58 2.32
N LYS A 230 15.84 -2.19 2.78
CA LYS A 230 15.62 -1.83 4.19
C LYS A 230 15.52 -3.08 5.06
N ILE A 231 16.32 -3.11 6.11
CA ILE A 231 16.25 -4.17 7.13
C ILE A 231 15.23 -3.78 8.20
N GLY A 232 14.41 -4.73 8.63
CA GLY A 232 13.42 -4.51 9.67
C GLY A 232 12.60 -5.75 10.00
N LEU A 233 11.60 -5.55 10.83
CA LEU A 233 10.64 -6.55 11.25
C LEU A 233 9.32 -6.34 10.49
N ALA A 234 8.71 -7.41 10.03
CA ALA A 234 7.34 -7.44 9.54
C ALA A 234 6.55 -8.38 10.43
N VAL A 235 5.56 -7.85 11.13
CA VAL A 235 4.77 -8.61 12.11
C VAL A 235 3.31 -8.64 11.68
N ARG A 236 2.70 -9.82 11.76
CA ARG A 236 1.27 -9.97 11.49
C ARG A 236 0.49 -9.53 12.72
N LEU A 237 -0.45 -8.61 12.56
CA LEU A 237 -1.24 -8.12 13.68
C LEU A 237 -2.19 -9.18 14.26
N SER A 238 -2.49 -10.23 13.51
CA SER A 238 -3.21 -11.40 14.01
C SER A 238 -2.46 -12.16 15.15
N GLU A 239 -1.14 -11.92 15.28
CA GLU A 239 -0.33 -12.48 16.38
C GLU A 239 -0.49 -11.70 17.69
N PHE A 240 -1.20 -10.57 17.66
CA PHE A 240 -1.48 -9.70 18.80
C PHE A 240 -2.99 -9.59 19.04
N PRO A 241 -3.64 -10.57 19.72
CA PRO A 241 -5.11 -10.60 19.87
C PRO A 241 -5.71 -9.39 20.57
N ALA A 242 -4.93 -8.66 21.37
CA ALA A 242 -5.36 -7.43 22.02
C ALA A 242 -5.46 -6.23 21.07
N ILE A 243 -4.83 -6.27 19.90
CA ILE A 243 -4.84 -5.20 18.93
C ILE A 243 -6.10 -5.32 18.06
N ARG A 244 -6.93 -4.30 18.11
CA ARG A 244 -8.08 -4.16 17.21
C ARG A 244 -7.65 -3.61 15.88
N THR A 245 -8.20 -4.17 14.81
CA THR A 245 -7.92 -3.72 13.43
C THR A 245 -9.20 -3.38 12.70
N ALA A 246 -9.13 -2.51 11.71
CA ALA A 246 -10.22 -2.23 10.79
C ALA A 246 -9.66 -1.96 9.38
N SER A 247 -10.46 -2.29 8.35
CA SER A 247 -10.14 -2.01 6.95
C SER A 247 -10.36 -0.56 6.57
N ARG A 248 -11.25 0.16 7.29
CA ARG A 248 -11.58 1.57 6.99
C ARG A 248 -12.03 2.36 8.21
N CYS A 249 -11.89 3.69 8.11
CA CYS A 249 -12.49 4.66 9.05
C CYS A 249 -12.68 6.03 8.39
N ALA A 250 -13.51 6.89 9.01
CA ALA A 250 -13.59 8.30 8.64
C ALA A 250 -12.41 9.07 9.27
N ILE A 251 -11.69 9.87 8.49
CA ILE A 251 -10.61 10.72 9.00
C ILE A 251 -11.22 11.99 9.63
N ARG A 252 -10.72 12.36 10.81
CA ARG A 252 -11.12 13.54 11.57
C ARG A 252 -10.00 14.54 11.79
N GLY A 253 -8.74 14.12 11.60
CA GLY A 253 -7.59 15.01 11.73
C GLY A 253 -6.33 14.42 11.11
N VAL A 254 -5.37 15.29 10.83
CA VAL A 254 -4.06 14.94 10.28
C VAL A 254 -3.00 15.40 11.27
N ALA A 255 -2.09 14.50 11.62
CA ALA A 255 -1.02 14.74 12.57
C ALA A 255 0.35 14.56 11.91
N PHE A 256 1.13 15.61 11.81
CA PHE A 256 2.51 15.58 11.33
C PHE A 256 3.45 15.41 12.50
N LEU A 257 4.21 14.32 12.51
CA LEU A 257 5.08 13.94 13.63
C LEU A 257 6.40 14.72 13.60
N ASP A 258 6.72 15.37 14.69
CA ASP A 258 7.98 16.07 14.93
C ASP A 258 8.59 15.60 16.25
N ARG A 259 9.70 14.88 16.15
CA ARG A 259 10.47 14.38 17.31
C ARG A 259 11.74 15.20 17.59
N THR A 260 11.90 16.31 16.92
CA THR A 260 13.08 17.19 17.08
C THR A 260 12.89 18.24 18.17
N SER A 261 11.64 18.59 18.50
CA SER A 261 11.32 19.50 19.59
C SER A 261 11.57 18.89 20.96
N GLY A 262 12.14 19.67 21.87
CA GLY A 262 12.39 19.28 23.26
C GLY A 262 11.16 19.28 24.18
N VAL A 263 10.04 19.83 23.72
CA VAL A 263 8.82 20.02 24.52
C VAL A 263 7.65 19.33 23.83
N ALA A 264 6.87 18.55 24.59
CA ALA A 264 5.66 17.94 24.08
C ALA A 264 4.59 19.01 23.85
N GLY A 265 3.97 19.01 22.64
CA GLY A 265 2.98 20.03 22.27
C GLY A 265 2.23 19.70 20.99
N ILE A 266 1.15 20.45 20.79
CA ILE A 266 0.33 20.41 19.59
C ILE A 266 0.30 21.84 19.03
N GLU A 267 0.66 21.98 17.77
CA GLU A 267 0.61 23.23 17.03
C GLU A 267 -0.29 23.05 15.81
N GLU A 268 -1.28 23.92 15.64
CA GLU A 268 -2.11 23.91 14.44
C GLU A 268 -1.27 24.37 13.24
N MET A 269 -1.39 23.65 12.14
CA MET A 269 -0.67 23.93 10.91
C MET A 269 -1.52 24.70 9.92
N ARG A 270 -0.88 25.55 9.14
CA ARG A 270 -1.53 26.20 8.01
C ARG A 270 -1.89 25.16 6.94
N ILE A 271 -3.03 25.35 6.27
CA ILE A 271 -3.51 24.47 5.19
C ILE A 271 -2.43 24.26 4.11
N SER A 272 -1.72 25.31 3.70
CA SER A 272 -0.66 25.23 2.70
C SER A 272 0.50 24.33 3.11
N GLU A 273 0.89 24.38 4.38
CA GLU A 273 1.97 23.59 4.95
C GLU A 273 1.57 22.11 5.08
N ALA A 274 0.35 21.85 5.52
CA ALA A 274 -0.21 20.51 5.58
C ALA A 274 -0.33 19.86 4.18
N LEU A 275 -0.81 20.62 3.20
CA LEU A 275 -0.92 20.18 1.83
C LEU A 275 0.46 19.85 1.23
N GLU A 276 1.44 20.72 1.41
CA GLU A 276 2.83 20.44 0.97
C GLU A 276 3.38 19.18 1.62
N GLY A 277 3.14 18.97 2.92
CA GLY A 277 3.56 17.79 3.64
C GLY A 277 2.94 16.49 3.10
N LEU A 278 1.65 16.52 2.75
CA LEU A 278 0.95 15.36 2.17
C LEU A 278 1.36 15.06 0.73
N LEU A 279 1.67 16.09 -0.06
CA LEU A 279 2.06 15.93 -1.47
C LEU A 279 3.54 15.52 -1.65
N ARG A 280 4.39 15.80 -0.67
CA ARG A 280 5.85 15.58 -0.74
C ARG A 280 6.23 14.14 -1.07
N ASP A 281 5.60 13.19 -0.41
CA ASP A 281 5.92 11.75 -0.53
C ASP A 281 4.91 11.02 -1.43
N ARG A 282 4.14 11.76 -2.24
CA ARG A 282 3.16 11.17 -3.15
C ARG A 282 3.87 10.47 -4.31
N PRO A 283 3.57 9.18 -4.58
CA PRO A 283 4.03 8.51 -5.79
C PRO A 283 3.51 9.21 -7.04
N ASN A 284 4.33 9.31 -8.07
CA ASN A 284 3.90 9.86 -9.37
C ASN A 284 3.18 8.78 -10.16
N TYR A 285 1.86 8.89 -10.27
CA TYR A 285 1.00 8.00 -11.07
C TYR A 285 0.69 8.56 -12.47
N GLY A 286 1.33 9.66 -12.86
CA GLY A 286 1.12 10.35 -14.13
C GLY A 286 0.01 11.41 -14.07
N SER A 287 0.12 12.41 -14.94
CA SER A 287 -0.74 13.61 -14.96
C SER A 287 -2.24 13.34 -15.09
N ARG A 288 -2.63 12.18 -15.62
CA ARG A 288 -4.03 11.81 -15.82
C ARG A 288 -4.84 11.71 -14.52
N VAL A 289 -4.21 11.29 -13.43
CA VAL A 289 -4.84 11.13 -12.12
C VAL A 289 -4.44 12.18 -11.11
N ASP A 290 -3.40 12.96 -11.41
CA ASP A 290 -2.84 13.95 -10.48
C ASP A 290 -3.89 14.93 -9.98
N ALA A 291 -4.70 15.50 -10.86
CA ALA A 291 -5.75 16.44 -10.48
C ALA A 291 -6.82 15.82 -9.57
N ARG A 292 -7.14 14.53 -9.73
CA ARG A 292 -8.07 13.82 -8.83
C ARG A 292 -7.44 13.56 -7.47
N HIS A 293 -6.18 13.09 -7.48
CA HIS A 293 -5.44 12.85 -6.26
C HIS A 293 -5.29 14.15 -5.44
N GLU A 294 -4.91 15.23 -6.10
CA GLU A 294 -4.80 16.55 -5.47
C GLU A 294 -6.11 17.02 -4.88
N ARG A 295 -7.23 16.94 -5.62
CA ARG A 295 -8.55 17.29 -5.07
C ARG A 295 -8.92 16.46 -3.84
N THR A 296 -8.63 15.15 -3.86
CA THR A 296 -8.91 14.28 -2.71
C THR A 296 -8.05 14.67 -1.50
N ILE A 297 -6.78 14.97 -1.72
CA ILE A 297 -5.86 15.43 -0.67
C ILE A 297 -6.25 16.83 -0.17
N MET A 298 -6.67 17.74 -1.07
CA MET A 298 -7.17 19.06 -0.68
C MET A 298 -8.39 18.97 0.24
N ARG A 299 -9.31 18.06 -0.03
CA ARG A 299 -10.44 17.81 0.88
C ARG A 299 -10.01 17.27 2.24
N LEU A 300 -8.87 16.58 2.31
CA LEU A 300 -8.32 16.09 3.57
C LEU A 300 -7.77 17.25 4.41
N VAL A 301 -7.09 18.24 3.79
CA VAL A 301 -6.54 19.40 4.51
C VAL A 301 -7.57 20.48 4.88
N GLU A 302 -8.86 20.29 4.50
CA GLU A 302 -9.98 21.02 5.10
C GLU A 302 -10.24 20.59 6.56
N LEU A 303 -9.75 19.41 6.95
CA LEU A 303 -9.71 18.98 8.34
C LEU A 303 -8.59 19.69 9.09
N PRO A 304 -8.72 19.85 10.41
CA PRO A 304 -7.62 20.36 11.22
C PRO A 304 -6.36 19.51 11.04
N ALA A 305 -5.26 20.17 10.77
CA ALA A 305 -3.93 19.55 10.65
C ALA A 305 -3.01 20.11 11.74
N TYR A 306 -2.26 19.21 12.38
CA TYR A 306 -1.46 19.58 13.54
C TYR A 306 -0.04 19.02 13.42
N ARG A 307 0.94 19.78 13.91
CA ARG A 307 2.27 19.29 14.22
C ARG A 307 2.28 18.76 15.63
N LEU A 308 2.61 17.46 15.79
CA LEU A 308 2.77 16.81 17.10
C LEU A 308 4.24 16.77 17.47
N GLN A 309 4.60 17.51 18.49
CA GLN A 309 5.94 17.58 19.05
C GLN A 309 6.01 16.67 20.28
N TYR A 310 6.85 15.64 20.27
CA TYR A 310 7.00 14.72 21.40
C TYR A 310 8.34 13.97 21.35
N GLN A 311 8.82 13.54 22.53
CA GLN A 311 10.02 12.70 22.65
C GLN A 311 9.68 11.28 23.11
N SER A 312 8.77 11.13 24.08
CA SER A 312 8.32 9.83 24.55
C SER A 312 7.09 9.34 23.75
N LEU A 313 6.98 8.00 23.59
CA LEU A 313 5.78 7.41 22.97
C LEU A 313 4.52 7.68 23.79
N GLU A 314 4.64 7.70 25.12
CA GLU A 314 3.52 8.01 26.02
C GLU A 314 2.94 9.40 25.74
N ASP A 315 3.82 10.42 25.60
CA ASP A 315 3.38 11.76 25.23
C ASP A 315 2.74 11.78 23.84
N GLY A 316 3.37 11.08 22.87
CA GLY A 316 2.82 10.96 21.52
C GLY A 316 1.39 10.40 21.52
N VAL A 317 1.14 9.31 22.25
CA VAL A 317 -0.19 8.70 22.38
C VAL A 317 -1.18 9.66 23.04
N LYS A 318 -0.79 10.36 24.13
CA LYS A 318 -1.63 11.38 24.79
C LYS A 318 -2.02 12.52 23.85
N LEU A 319 -1.08 13.00 23.05
CA LEU A 319 -1.34 14.06 22.09
C LEU A 319 -2.30 13.61 20.98
N VAL A 320 -2.12 12.40 20.43
CA VAL A 320 -3.06 11.83 19.45
C VAL A 320 -4.45 11.63 20.07
N ALA A 321 -4.54 11.28 21.36
CA ALA A 321 -5.81 11.15 22.06
C ALA A 321 -6.56 12.48 22.16
N ARG A 322 -5.88 13.56 22.52
CA ARG A 322 -6.47 14.89 22.58
C ARG A 322 -7.01 15.36 21.21
N LEU A 323 -6.31 15.03 20.11
CA LEU A 323 -6.79 15.28 18.75
C LEU A 323 -8.07 14.51 18.44
N ALA A 324 -8.12 13.24 18.78
CA ALA A 324 -9.26 12.37 18.48
C ALA A 324 -10.50 12.74 19.33
N ASP A 325 -10.29 13.18 20.55
CA ASP A 325 -11.36 13.58 21.48
C ASP A 325 -11.83 15.03 21.25
N GLY A 326 -11.16 15.81 20.36
CA GLY A 326 -11.55 17.18 20.04
C GLY A 326 -11.26 18.19 21.16
N GLU A 327 -10.22 17.93 21.95
CA GLU A 327 -9.83 18.77 23.11
C GLU A 327 -8.89 19.92 22.73
N ILE A 328 -8.87 20.29 21.44
CA ILE A 328 -7.95 21.31 20.89
C ILE A 328 -8.71 22.27 20.03
#